data_e11a04f356711688b46e2cdabbc0368d
#
_entry.id   e11a04f356711688b46e2cdabbc0368d
#
_cell.length_a   1.000
_cell.length_b   1.000
_cell.length_c   1.000
_cell.angle_alpha   90.00
_cell.angle_beta   90.00
_cell.angle_gamma   90.00
#
_symmetry.space_group_name_H-M   'P 1'
#
loop_
_entity.id
_entity.type
_entity.pdbx_description
1 polymer ?
#
loop_
_entity_poly.entity_id
_entity_poly.type
_entity_poly.pdbx_seq_one_letter_code
_entity_poly.pdbx_strand_id
1 'polypeptide(L)'
;MDLIFDISGLSDEKEEFTSSKKDVLKFLKIIGVDTRFISYAPEKIYINNLRFSKFSRTREKTFKKQYPEIEVVRNSLFQKICSKSAKNLTLEIEPNSTILVPKDNFMIELLLEPYTRKYGVKLVHEGNYDLIVNPIILDDEVNNIFSDIFAGEGINFKDRTKEICPLANVPLEWINSFLQMDGHDAVECVNDDDLAIAFSQFLEDVSPQYKENVVSAASFIEKKLETEK
;
A
#
# COMPACT_ATOMS: atom_id res chain seq x y z
N MET A 1 20.78 62.32 -26.48
CA MET A 1 21.50 61.42 -25.57
C MET A 1 20.42 60.63 -24.85
N ASP A 2 19.90 59.62 -25.59
CA ASP A 2 18.72 58.82 -25.15
C ASP A 2 19.19 57.60 -24.42
N LEU A 3 18.84 57.54 -23.15
CA LEU A 3 19.05 56.36 -22.32
C LEU A 3 17.91 55.38 -22.57
N ILE A 4 18.15 54.38 -23.42
CA ILE A 4 17.29 53.21 -23.58
C ILE A 4 17.56 52.31 -22.41
N PHE A 5 16.57 52.18 -21.50
CA PHE A 5 16.56 51.13 -20.49
C PHE A 5 16.14 49.82 -21.15
N ASP A 6 17.07 48.91 -21.26
CA ASP A 6 16.86 47.54 -21.70
C ASP A 6 16.19 46.74 -20.55
N ILE A 7 14.88 46.39 -20.70
CA ILE A 7 14.11 45.57 -19.78
C ILE A 7 13.99 44.16 -20.39
N SER A 8 15.13 43.55 -20.71
CA SER A 8 15.17 42.14 -21.12
C SER A 8 15.88 41.27 -20.07
N GLY A 9 15.26 41.08 -18.90
CA GLY A 9 15.89 40.32 -17.83
C GLY A 9 14.94 39.88 -16.69
N LEU A 10 13.63 39.86 -16.97
CA LEU A 10 12.70 39.20 -16.05
C LEU A 10 12.42 37.81 -16.63
N SER A 11 13.31 36.86 -16.32
CA SER A 11 12.97 35.43 -16.39
C SER A 11 11.84 35.19 -15.38
N ASP A 12 10.68 34.85 -15.92
CA ASP A 12 9.58 34.24 -15.16
C ASP A 12 10.09 32.91 -14.54
N GLU A 13 10.83 33.00 -13.46
CA GLU A 13 10.90 31.88 -12.50
C GLU A 13 9.51 31.75 -11.90
N LYS A 14 8.68 30.90 -12.50
CA LYS A 14 7.56 30.31 -11.83
C LYS A 14 8.14 29.51 -10.65
N GLU A 15 8.22 30.13 -9.48
CA GLU A 15 8.32 29.39 -8.24
C GLU A 15 7.12 28.41 -8.23
N GLU A 16 7.41 27.14 -8.55
CA GLU A 16 6.49 26.05 -8.28
C GLU A 16 6.28 26.02 -6.75
N PHE A 17 5.22 26.64 -6.31
CA PHE A 17 4.72 26.57 -4.95
C PHE A 17 4.22 25.14 -4.70
N THR A 18 5.14 24.20 -4.55
CA THR A 18 4.82 22.85 -4.09
C THR A 18 4.43 22.92 -2.62
N SER A 19 3.14 22.88 -2.37
CA SER A 19 2.58 22.90 -1.02
C SER A 19 3.21 21.81 -0.17
N SER A 20 3.85 22.16 0.94
CA SER A 20 4.50 21.19 1.82
C SER A 20 3.47 20.15 2.29
N LYS A 21 3.82 18.85 2.22
CA LYS A 21 3.02 17.74 2.80
C LYS A 21 2.49 18.07 4.19
N LYS A 22 3.32 18.72 5.03
CA LYS A 22 2.98 19.10 6.41
C LYS A 22 1.82 20.11 6.46
N ASP A 23 1.83 21.10 5.57
CA ASP A 23 0.80 22.14 5.52
C ASP A 23 -0.53 21.58 5.00
N VAL A 24 -0.47 20.74 3.96
CA VAL A 24 -1.64 20.03 3.43
C VAL A 24 -2.30 19.17 4.51
N LEU A 25 -1.54 18.36 5.23
CA LEU A 25 -2.05 17.51 6.31
C LEU A 25 -2.59 18.32 7.49
N LYS A 26 -1.95 19.46 7.81
CA LYS A 26 -2.44 20.39 8.85
C LYS A 26 -3.79 20.99 8.44
N PHE A 27 -3.92 21.45 7.20
CA PHE A 27 -5.18 22.00 6.70
C PHE A 27 -6.30 20.96 6.69
N LEU A 28 -6.03 19.73 6.24
CA LEU A 28 -6.99 18.62 6.30
C LEU A 28 -7.52 18.39 7.71
N LYS A 29 -6.66 18.42 8.73
CA LYS A 29 -7.08 18.32 10.14
C LYS A 29 -7.97 19.50 10.55
N ILE A 30 -7.65 20.73 10.13
CA ILE A 30 -8.45 21.93 10.43
C ILE A 30 -9.86 21.80 9.88
N ILE A 31 -10.04 21.28 8.67
CA ILE A 31 -11.37 21.06 8.08
C ILE A 31 -12.06 19.78 8.58
N GLY A 32 -11.47 19.10 9.56
CA GLY A 32 -12.05 17.94 10.26
C GLY A 32 -11.87 16.60 9.55
N VAL A 33 -10.88 16.46 8.64
CA VAL A 33 -10.50 15.20 8.02
C VAL A 33 -9.57 14.44 8.96
N ASP A 34 -9.86 13.15 9.19
CA ASP A 34 -8.95 12.28 9.92
C ASP A 34 -7.86 11.75 9.00
N THR A 35 -6.68 12.35 9.11
CA THR A 35 -5.53 12.05 8.25
C THR A 35 -4.93 10.66 8.45
N ARG A 36 -5.36 9.90 9.47
CA ARG A 36 -4.95 8.51 9.69
C ARG A 36 -5.60 7.52 8.69
N PHE A 37 -6.61 7.98 7.97
CA PHE A 37 -7.37 7.17 7.00
C PHE A 37 -7.29 7.74 5.58
N ILE A 38 -6.22 8.45 5.29
CA ILE A 38 -5.84 8.90 3.96
C ILE A 38 -4.36 8.61 3.72
N SER A 39 -3.97 8.36 2.48
CA SER A 39 -2.58 8.31 2.05
C SER A 39 -2.25 9.56 1.23
N TYR A 40 -1.11 10.15 1.51
CA TYR A 40 -0.59 11.30 0.77
C TYR A 40 0.51 10.85 -0.19
N ALA A 41 0.34 11.17 -1.46
CA ALA A 41 1.38 11.11 -2.48
C ALA A 41 1.55 12.50 -3.11
N PRO A 42 2.66 12.78 -3.82
CA PRO A 42 2.79 14.03 -4.55
C PRO A 42 1.56 14.26 -5.44
N GLU A 43 0.96 15.45 -5.35
CA GLU A 43 -0.21 15.89 -6.12
C GLU A 43 -1.51 15.08 -5.91
N LYS A 44 -1.51 14.01 -5.10
CA LYS A 44 -2.69 13.16 -4.88
C LYS A 44 -2.91 12.84 -3.40
N ILE A 45 -4.18 12.76 -3.01
CA ILE A 45 -4.62 12.24 -1.72
C ILE A 45 -5.57 11.07 -1.97
N TYR A 46 -5.22 9.90 -1.46
CA TYR A 46 -6.04 8.69 -1.57
C TYR A 46 -6.82 8.47 -0.28
N ILE A 47 -8.12 8.20 -0.40
CA ILE A 47 -8.97 7.91 0.75
C ILE A 47 -8.95 6.40 1.01
N ASN A 48 -8.28 6.00 2.11
CA ASN A 48 -8.15 4.60 2.52
C ASN A 48 -9.46 4.05 3.10
N ASN A 49 -10.17 4.89 3.83
CA ASN A 49 -11.48 4.56 4.38
C ASN A 49 -12.36 5.80 4.43
N LEU A 50 -13.41 5.80 3.61
CA LEU A 50 -14.29 6.96 3.46
C LEU A 50 -15.03 7.30 4.76
N ARG A 51 -15.47 6.29 5.52
CA ARG A 51 -16.23 6.47 6.76
C ARG A 51 -15.35 7.08 7.85
N PHE A 52 -14.19 6.52 8.07
CA PHE A 52 -13.29 6.93 9.16
C PHE A 52 -12.51 8.20 8.83
N SER A 53 -12.14 8.43 7.57
CA SER A 53 -11.46 9.67 7.15
C SER A 53 -12.32 10.91 7.35
N LYS A 54 -13.65 10.75 7.36
CA LYS A 54 -14.61 11.87 7.39
C LYS A 54 -14.41 12.87 6.25
N PHE A 55 -13.73 12.49 5.17
CA PHE A 55 -13.46 13.36 4.03
C PHE A 55 -14.68 13.41 3.10
N SER A 56 -15.72 14.15 3.52
CA SER A 56 -16.95 14.33 2.76
C SER A 56 -16.73 15.19 1.51
N ARG A 57 -17.67 15.16 0.57
CA ARG A 57 -17.66 16.02 -0.64
C ARG A 57 -17.64 17.52 -0.30
N THR A 58 -18.28 17.92 0.79
CA THR A 58 -18.26 19.31 1.26
C THR A 58 -16.87 19.72 1.71
N ARG A 59 -16.17 18.86 2.48
CA ARG A 59 -14.78 19.10 2.91
C ARG A 59 -13.82 19.09 1.73
N GLU A 60 -14.04 18.24 0.75
CA GLU A 60 -13.27 18.20 -0.50
C GLU A 60 -13.39 19.52 -1.27
N LYS A 61 -14.60 20.08 -1.39
CA LYS A 61 -14.80 21.41 -2.00
C LYS A 61 -14.03 22.50 -1.23
N THR A 62 -14.02 22.44 0.09
CA THR A 62 -13.24 23.38 0.91
C THR A 62 -11.74 23.17 0.73
N PHE A 63 -11.29 21.93 0.66
CA PHE A 63 -9.91 21.57 0.42
C PHE A 63 -9.42 22.06 -0.95
N LYS A 64 -10.20 21.81 -2.01
CA LYS A 64 -9.88 22.22 -3.39
C LYS A 64 -9.83 23.72 -3.61
N LYS A 65 -10.44 24.52 -2.74
CA LYS A 65 -10.30 26.00 -2.78
C LYS A 65 -8.90 26.43 -2.35
N GLN A 66 -8.26 25.72 -1.43
CA GLN A 66 -6.93 26.02 -0.92
C GLN A 66 -5.81 25.32 -1.70
N TYR A 67 -6.09 24.10 -2.19
CA TYR A 67 -5.16 23.23 -2.90
C TYR A 67 -5.82 22.68 -4.18
N PRO A 68 -6.04 23.53 -5.20
CA PRO A 68 -6.72 23.12 -6.44
C PRO A 68 -5.92 22.07 -7.22
N GLU A 69 -4.59 22.10 -7.10
CA GLU A 69 -3.64 21.23 -7.78
C GLU A 69 -3.66 19.79 -7.26
N ILE A 70 -4.00 19.57 -5.97
CA ILE A 70 -3.94 18.25 -5.35
C ILE A 70 -5.22 17.45 -5.65
N GLU A 71 -5.11 16.34 -6.36
CA GLU A 71 -6.24 15.45 -6.65
C GLU A 71 -6.71 14.71 -5.39
N VAL A 72 -8.03 14.47 -5.27
CA VAL A 72 -8.61 13.64 -4.20
C VAL A 72 -9.19 12.36 -4.81
N VAL A 73 -8.47 11.26 -4.65
CA VAL A 73 -8.79 9.96 -5.22
C VAL A 73 -9.76 9.20 -4.29
N ARG A 74 -10.95 8.85 -4.83
CA ARG A 74 -12.01 8.10 -4.14
C ARG A 74 -12.22 6.74 -4.81
N ASN A 75 -11.18 5.92 -4.83
CA ASN A 75 -11.23 4.62 -5.47
C ASN A 75 -11.76 3.56 -4.49
N SER A 76 -12.87 2.88 -4.83
CA SER A 76 -13.45 1.84 -3.99
C SER A 76 -12.60 0.58 -3.90
N LEU A 77 -11.86 0.26 -4.98
CA LEU A 77 -10.94 -0.86 -5.02
C LEU A 77 -9.76 -0.61 -4.08
N PHE A 78 -9.17 0.59 -4.12
CA PHE A 78 -8.13 0.98 -3.18
C PHE A 78 -8.57 0.87 -1.71
N GLN A 79 -9.80 1.28 -1.40
CA GLN A 79 -10.34 1.12 -0.05
C GLN A 79 -10.49 -0.36 0.37
N LYS A 80 -10.84 -1.25 -0.57
CA LYS A 80 -10.88 -2.70 -0.31
C LYS A 80 -9.47 -3.25 -0.05
N ILE A 81 -8.48 -2.85 -0.84
CA ILE A 81 -7.06 -3.20 -0.65
C ILE A 81 -6.60 -2.74 0.74
N CYS A 82 -6.81 -1.47 1.08
CA CYS A 82 -6.46 -0.94 2.41
C CYS A 82 -7.14 -1.70 3.55
N SER A 83 -8.39 -2.13 3.37
CA SER A 83 -9.11 -2.90 4.39
C SER A 83 -8.54 -4.31 4.61
N LYS A 84 -8.10 -4.98 3.53
CA LYS A 84 -7.43 -6.29 3.62
C LYS A 84 -6.05 -6.16 4.23
N SER A 85 -5.23 -5.23 3.74
CA SER A 85 -3.89 -4.93 4.25
C SER A 85 -3.89 -4.57 5.74
N ALA A 86 -4.86 -3.79 6.20
CA ALA A 86 -4.96 -3.37 7.60
C ALA A 86 -5.10 -4.52 8.60
N LYS A 87 -5.61 -5.68 8.19
CA LYS A 87 -5.74 -6.87 9.06
C LYS A 87 -4.38 -7.39 9.48
N ASN A 88 -3.42 -7.45 8.56
CA ASN A 88 -2.06 -7.88 8.83
C ASN A 88 -1.28 -6.77 9.57
N LEU A 89 -1.26 -5.57 9.02
CA LEU A 89 -0.48 -4.46 9.54
C LEU A 89 -0.82 -4.05 10.98
N THR A 90 -2.07 -4.22 11.40
CA THR A 90 -2.49 -3.84 12.76
C THR A 90 -1.90 -4.76 13.84
N LEU A 91 -1.59 -6.01 13.49
CA LEU A 91 -1.04 -7.01 14.41
C LEU A 91 0.50 -6.97 14.44
N GLU A 92 1.13 -6.55 13.34
CA GLU A 92 2.57 -6.67 13.12
C GLU A 92 3.33 -5.36 13.41
N ILE A 93 2.67 -4.19 13.30
CA ILE A 93 3.35 -2.90 13.47
C ILE A 93 3.31 -2.44 14.92
N GLU A 94 4.50 -2.33 15.51
CA GLU A 94 4.68 -1.70 16.81
C GLU A 94 4.77 -0.16 16.69
N PRO A 95 4.22 0.59 17.67
CA PRO A 95 4.34 2.05 17.68
C PRO A 95 5.80 2.52 17.71
N ASN A 96 6.09 3.57 16.91
CA ASN A 96 7.40 4.21 16.77
C ASN A 96 8.50 3.33 16.17
N SER A 97 8.18 2.16 15.61
CA SER A 97 9.13 1.32 14.90
C SER A 97 9.65 1.97 13.61
N THR A 98 10.83 1.57 13.18
CA THR A 98 11.42 1.94 11.90
C THR A 98 11.22 0.78 10.92
N ILE A 99 10.61 1.04 9.77
CA ILE A 99 10.23 0.04 8.77
C ILE A 99 11.05 0.26 7.51
N LEU A 100 11.79 -0.77 7.09
CA LEU A 100 12.51 -0.77 5.81
C LEU A 100 11.52 -1.11 4.68
N VAL A 101 11.34 -0.15 3.77
CA VAL A 101 10.42 -0.26 2.62
C VAL A 101 11.24 -0.47 1.34
N PRO A 102 10.86 -1.41 0.45
CA PRO A 102 11.48 -1.55 -0.86
C PRO A 102 11.43 -0.23 -1.64
N LYS A 103 12.52 0.11 -2.33
CA LYS A 103 12.52 1.26 -3.24
C LYS A 103 11.55 1.03 -4.39
N ASP A 104 10.96 2.10 -4.88
CA ASP A 104 10.12 2.11 -6.08
C ASP A 104 8.85 1.21 -6.00
N ASN A 105 8.39 0.88 -4.79
CA ASN A 105 7.13 0.16 -4.60
C ASN A 105 6.02 1.12 -4.15
N PHE A 106 5.42 1.78 -5.14
CA PHE A 106 4.36 2.77 -4.94
C PHE A 106 3.21 2.24 -4.06
N MET A 107 2.77 0.99 -4.30
CA MET A 107 1.64 0.42 -3.56
C MET A 107 1.95 0.25 -2.08
N ILE A 108 3.13 -0.26 -1.75
CA ILE A 108 3.59 -0.43 -0.36
C ILE A 108 3.71 0.92 0.34
N GLU A 109 4.36 1.89 -0.31
CA GLU A 109 4.50 3.24 0.24
C GLU A 109 3.14 3.87 0.53
N LEU A 110 2.20 3.75 -0.41
CA LEU A 110 0.86 4.29 -0.28
C LEU A 110 0.07 3.65 0.87
N LEU A 111 0.23 2.33 1.08
CA LEU A 111 -0.43 1.60 2.16
C LEU A 111 0.16 1.94 3.54
N LEU A 112 1.48 2.11 3.64
CA LEU A 112 2.17 2.36 4.91
C LEU A 112 2.18 3.84 5.33
N GLU A 113 2.02 4.76 4.40
CA GLU A 113 2.08 6.20 4.63
C GLU A 113 1.17 6.68 5.79
N PRO A 114 -0.10 6.23 5.93
CA PRO A 114 -0.95 6.62 7.05
C PRO A 114 -0.45 6.14 8.42
N TYR A 115 0.32 5.06 8.46
CA TYR A 115 0.84 4.49 9.70
C TYR A 115 1.91 5.38 10.34
N THR A 116 2.59 6.22 9.54
CA THR A 116 3.47 7.28 10.07
C THR A 116 2.73 8.22 11.02
N ARG A 117 1.43 8.44 10.80
CA ARG A 117 0.57 9.29 11.64
C ARG A 117 -0.25 8.49 12.66
N LYS A 118 -0.54 7.23 12.36
CA LYS A 118 -1.35 6.36 13.22
C LYS A 118 -0.55 5.80 14.38
N TYR A 119 0.68 5.35 14.12
CA TYR A 119 1.55 4.68 15.09
C TYR A 119 2.90 5.36 15.25
N GLY A 120 3.18 6.48 14.56
CA GLY A 120 4.46 7.19 14.65
C GLY A 120 5.62 6.46 13.99
N VAL A 121 5.35 5.49 13.11
CA VAL A 121 6.40 4.72 12.44
C VAL A 121 7.24 5.60 11.50
N LYS A 122 8.49 5.21 11.30
CA LYS A 122 9.40 5.82 10.33
C LYS A 122 9.57 4.87 9.17
N LEU A 123 9.33 5.34 7.94
CA LEU A 123 9.60 4.58 6.73
C LEU A 123 10.98 4.97 6.22
N VAL A 124 11.83 3.99 5.97
CA VAL A 124 13.20 4.16 5.46
C VAL A 124 13.44 3.23 4.29
N HIS A 125 14.31 3.64 3.37
CA HIS A 125 14.72 2.82 2.22
C HIS A 125 16.13 2.21 2.40
N GLU A 126 16.82 2.58 3.47
CA GLU A 126 18.15 2.09 3.84
C GLU A 126 18.46 2.40 5.31
N GLY A 127 19.47 1.74 5.87
CA GLY A 127 19.93 1.95 7.23
C GLY A 127 19.34 0.96 8.25
N ASN A 128 19.35 1.33 9.52
CA ASN A 128 18.85 0.48 10.60
C ASN A 128 17.32 0.46 10.62
N TYR A 129 16.75 -0.71 10.84
CA TYR A 129 15.31 -0.93 10.90
C TYR A 129 14.94 -1.96 11.95
N ASP A 130 13.71 -1.88 12.44
CA ASP A 130 13.12 -2.86 13.36
C ASP A 130 12.37 -3.95 12.58
N LEU A 131 11.68 -3.53 11.50
CA LEU A 131 10.87 -4.39 10.63
C LEU A 131 11.23 -4.16 9.16
N ILE A 132 11.13 -5.21 8.34
CA ILE A 132 11.29 -5.14 6.89
C ILE A 132 9.98 -5.46 6.20
N VAL A 133 9.66 -4.75 5.12
CA VAL A 133 8.50 -5.07 4.28
C VAL A 133 8.84 -6.18 3.30
N ASN A 134 8.08 -7.27 3.37
CA ASN A 134 8.03 -8.28 2.33
C ASN A 134 6.81 -7.98 1.43
N PRO A 135 7.00 -7.67 0.14
CA PRO A 135 5.92 -7.27 -0.76
C PRO A 135 5.08 -8.45 -1.29
N ILE A 136 5.19 -9.63 -0.69
CA ILE A 136 4.47 -10.84 -1.08
C ILE A 136 2.96 -10.57 -1.15
N ILE A 137 2.31 -11.07 -2.19
CA ILE A 137 0.87 -10.94 -2.45
C ILE A 137 0.15 -12.26 -2.20
N LEU A 138 -1.19 -12.24 -2.19
CA LEU A 138 -2.00 -13.45 -1.94
C LEU A 138 -1.70 -14.57 -2.96
N ASP A 139 -1.47 -14.21 -4.21
CA ASP A 139 -1.16 -15.16 -5.28
C ASP A 139 0.18 -15.86 -5.05
N ASP A 140 1.21 -15.13 -4.62
CA ASP A 140 2.50 -15.70 -4.24
C ASP A 140 2.40 -16.65 -3.04
N GLU A 141 1.61 -16.27 -2.02
CA GLU A 141 1.38 -17.14 -0.85
C GLU A 141 0.78 -18.48 -1.25
N VAL A 142 -0.24 -18.44 -2.11
CA VAL A 142 -0.90 -19.66 -2.58
C VAL A 142 0.04 -20.51 -3.42
N ASN A 143 0.78 -19.89 -4.34
CA ASN A 143 1.73 -20.60 -5.20
C ASN A 143 2.86 -21.22 -4.36
N ASN A 144 3.38 -20.52 -3.34
CA ASN A 144 4.37 -21.08 -2.42
C ASN A 144 3.83 -22.30 -1.67
N ILE A 145 2.59 -22.24 -1.16
CA ILE A 145 1.94 -23.38 -0.49
C ILE A 145 1.84 -24.58 -1.43
N PHE A 146 1.43 -24.37 -2.68
CA PHE A 146 1.35 -25.47 -3.67
C PHE A 146 2.71 -26.01 -4.05
N SER A 147 3.72 -25.15 -4.25
CA SER A 147 5.10 -25.58 -4.52
C SER A 147 5.64 -26.48 -3.41
N ASP A 148 5.46 -26.09 -2.13
CA ASP A 148 5.88 -26.90 -0.98
C ASP A 148 5.15 -28.25 -0.92
N ILE A 149 3.85 -28.27 -1.20
CA ILE A 149 3.04 -29.51 -1.25
C ILE A 149 3.52 -30.42 -2.38
N PHE A 150 3.75 -29.88 -3.58
CA PHE A 150 4.19 -30.65 -4.74
C PHE A 150 5.64 -31.17 -4.58
N ALA A 151 6.49 -30.42 -3.88
CA ALA A 151 7.82 -30.88 -3.49
C ALA A 151 7.80 -31.98 -2.41
N GLY A 152 6.67 -32.23 -1.77
CA GLY A 152 6.54 -33.18 -0.67
C GLY A 152 7.06 -32.65 0.68
N GLU A 153 7.31 -31.35 0.78
CA GLU A 153 7.81 -30.69 1.99
C GLU A 153 6.68 -30.38 2.99
N GLY A 154 5.44 -30.55 2.56
CA GLY A 154 4.25 -30.19 3.34
C GLY A 154 4.01 -28.70 3.36
N ILE A 155 3.16 -28.23 4.31
CA ILE A 155 2.90 -26.81 4.46
C ILE A 155 3.94 -26.22 5.40
N ASN A 156 4.76 -25.33 4.89
CA ASN A 156 5.85 -24.71 5.65
C ASN A 156 5.78 -23.19 5.49
N PHE A 157 5.33 -22.48 6.54
CA PHE A 157 5.39 -21.04 6.57
C PHE A 157 6.80 -20.61 7.02
N LYS A 158 7.46 -19.80 6.20
CA LYS A 158 8.75 -19.22 6.56
C LYS A 158 8.59 -18.38 7.83
N ASP A 159 9.56 -18.50 8.74
CA ASP A 159 9.63 -17.60 9.90
C ASP A 159 9.78 -16.15 9.45
N ARG A 160 8.77 -15.33 9.77
CA ARG A 160 8.66 -13.93 9.38
C ARG A 160 8.73 -12.98 10.58
N THR A 161 9.46 -13.36 11.62
CA THR A 161 9.50 -12.66 12.92
C THR A 161 9.81 -11.15 12.83
N LYS A 162 10.47 -10.71 11.77
CA LYS A 162 10.80 -9.29 11.52
C LYS A 162 10.21 -8.75 10.22
N GLU A 163 9.37 -9.50 9.58
CA GLU A 163 8.75 -9.11 8.32
C GLU A 163 7.31 -8.67 8.53
N ILE A 164 6.90 -7.65 7.78
CA ILE A 164 5.51 -7.30 7.61
C ILE A 164 5.10 -7.53 6.15
N CYS A 165 3.93 -8.13 5.94
CA CYS A 165 3.44 -8.52 4.63
C CYS A 165 2.12 -7.77 4.30
N PRO A 166 2.19 -6.49 3.90
CA PRO A 166 1.00 -5.66 3.71
C PRO A 166 0.03 -6.20 2.66
N LEU A 167 0.53 -6.95 1.68
CA LEU A 167 -0.22 -7.42 0.52
C LEU A 167 -0.54 -8.91 0.53
N ALA A 168 -0.10 -9.68 1.54
CA ALA A 168 -0.29 -11.14 1.60
C ALA A 168 -1.75 -11.61 1.51
N ASN A 169 -2.71 -10.74 1.82
CA ASN A 169 -4.16 -11.02 1.70
C ASN A 169 -4.82 -10.34 0.52
N VAL A 170 -4.04 -9.69 -0.37
CA VAL A 170 -4.55 -8.89 -1.48
C VAL A 170 -4.28 -9.61 -2.80
N PRO A 171 -5.32 -9.92 -3.60
CA PRO A 171 -5.15 -10.54 -4.91
C PRO A 171 -4.36 -9.65 -5.87
N LEU A 172 -3.50 -10.26 -6.70
CA LEU A 172 -2.73 -9.59 -7.75
C LEU A 172 -3.63 -8.77 -8.68
N GLU A 173 -4.77 -9.33 -9.09
CA GLU A 173 -5.73 -8.65 -9.96
C GLU A 173 -6.20 -7.30 -9.40
N TRP A 174 -6.42 -7.23 -8.08
CA TRP A 174 -6.85 -5.97 -7.44
C TRP A 174 -5.75 -4.93 -7.44
N ILE A 175 -4.51 -5.36 -7.19
CA ILE A 175 -3.33 -4.50 -7.20
C ILE A 175 -3.14 -3.93 -8.60
N ASN A 176 -3.09 -4.79 -9.61
CA ASN A 176 -2.86 -4.40 -11.00
C ASN A 176 -3.99 -3.53 -11.56
N SER A 177 -5.25 -3.85 -11.25
CA SER A 177 -6.39 -3.01 -11.62
C SER A 177 -6.30 -1.62 -11.01
N PHE A 178 -5.87 -1.50 -9.76
CA PHE A 178 -5.67 -0.19 -9.12
C PHE A 178 -4.49 0.56 -9.74
N LEU A 179 -3.34 -0.09 -9.90
CA LEU A 179 -2.13 0.52 -10.49
C LEU A 179 -2.41 1.04 -11.91
N GLN A 180 -3.07 0.24 -12.75
CA GLN A 180 -3.45 0.65 -14.10
C GLN A 180 -4.37 1.87 -14.11
N MET A 181 -5.37 1.92 -13.22
CA MET A 181 -6.27 3.08 -13.10
C MET A 181 -5.53 4.34 -12.63
N ASP A 182 -4.44 4.19 -11.89
CA ASP A 182 -3.65 5.31 -11.38
C ASP A 182 -2.47 5.69 -12.30
N GLY A 183 -2.25 4.93 -13.39
CA GLY A 183 -1.22 5.20 -14.40
C GLY A 183 0.16 4.63 -14.05
N HIS A 184 0.21 3.58 -13.22
CA HIS A 184 1.42 2.86 -12.86
C HIS A 184 1.51 1.50 -13.58
N ASP A 185 2.73 0.98 -13.68
CA ASP A 185 2.99 -0.33 -14.25
C ASP A 185 2.42 -1.45 -13.38
N ALA A 186 2.04 -2.55 -14.01
CA ALA A 186 1.60 -3.74 -13.33
C ALA A 186 2.77 -4.42 -12.59
N VAL A 187 2.45 -5.12 -11.50
CA VAL A 187 3.38 -6.00 -10.78
C VAL A 187 3.11 -7.45 -11.18
N GLU A 188 4.13 -8.29 -11.03
CA GLU A 188 4.05 -9.73 -11.33
C GLU A 188 4.22 -10.53 -10.04
N CYS A 189 3.78 -11.81 -10.05
CA CYS A 189 4.10 -12.76 -9.00
C CYS A 189 5.60 -13.02 -8.95
N VAL A 190 6.13 -13.21 -7.76
CA VAL A 190 7.54 -13.55 -7.53
C VAL A 190 7.77 -15.06 -7.69
N ASN A 191 6.77 -15.89 -7.37
CA ASN A 191 6.86 -17.33 -7.53
C ASN A 191 6.82 -17.71 -9.01
N ASP A 192 7.80 -18.51 -9.47
CA ASP A 192 8.02 -18.95 -10.85
C ASP A 192 7.80 -20.45 -11.05
N ASP A 193 7.21 -21.17 -10.10
CA ASP A 193 6.88 -22.59 -10.22
C ASP A 193 5.69 -22.79 -11.18
N ASP A 194 6.01 -23.22 -12.39
CA ASP A 194 5.02 -23.45 -13.46
C ASP A 194 3.89 -24.40 -13.04
N LEU A 195 4.17 -25.42 -12.23
CA LEU A 195 3.16 -26.39 -11.78
C LEU A 195 2.21 -25.76 -10.77
N ALA A 196 2.73 -25.02 -9.80
CA ALA A 196 1.93 -24.30 -8.81
C ALA A 196 1.05 -23.24 -9.48
N ILE A 197 1.61 -22.48 -10.43
CA ILE A 197 0.89 -21.46 -11.22
C ILE A 197 -0.24 -22.11 -12.04
N ALA A 198 0.05 -23.18 -12.78
CA ALA A 198 -0.95 -23.88 -13.60
C ALA A 198 -2.08 -24.45 -12.74
N PHE A 199 -1.76 -25.00 -11.57
CA PHE A 199 -2.76 -25.50 -10.64
C PHE A 199 -3.60 -24.39 -10.02
N SER A 200 -2.99 -23.27 -9.69
CA SER A 200 -3.67 -22.06 -9.23
C SER A 200 -4.67 -21.55 -10.26
N GLN A 201 -4.27 -21.50 -11.54
CA GLN A 201 -5.15 -21.08 -12.64
C GLN A 201 -6.34 -22.03 -12.82
N PHE A 202 -6.09 -23.34 -12.76
CA PHE A 202 -7.17 -24.34 -12.81
C PHE A 202 -8.16 -24.15 -11.65
N LEU A 203 -7.70 -23.89 -10.43
CA LEU A 203 -8.58 -23.67 -9.30
C LEU A 203 -9.37 -22.35 -9.39
N GLU A 204 -8.85 -21.33 -10.03
CA GLU A 204 -9.54 -20.06 -10.25
C GLU A 204 -10.82 -20.27 -11.07
N ASP A 205 -10.75 -21.13 -12.11
CA ASP A 205 -11.89 -21.49 -12.96
C ASP A 205 -12.97 -22.27 -12.20
N VAL A 206 -12.57 -23.04 -11.19
CA VAL A 206 -13.48 -23.89 -10.41
C VAL A 206 -14.09 -23.16 -9.21
N SER A 207 -13.31 -22.33 -8.53
CA SER A 207 -13.70 -21.64 -7.30
C SER A 207 -12.98 -20.30 -7.14
N PRO A 208 -13.58 -19.18 -7.56
CA PRO A 208 -12.93 -17.86 -7.53
C PRO A 208 -12.43 -17.37 -6.16
N GLN A 209 -12.85 -17.99 -5.06
CA GLN A 209 -12.43 -17.63 -3.69
C GLN A 209 -11.45 -18.63 -3.07
N TYR A 210 -10.90 -19.56 -3.85
CA TYR A 210 -10.05 -20.63 -3.31
C TYR A 210 -8.79 -20.11 -2.64
N LYS A 211 -8.18 -19.02 -3.13
CA LYS A 211 -6.91 -18.47 -2.60
C LYS A 211 -6.98 -18.18 -1.11
N GLU A 212 -8.02 -17.45 -0.69
CA GLU A 212 -8.21 -17.13 0.73
C GLU A 212 -8.46 -18.38 1.58
N ASN A 213 -9.16 -19.38 1.01
CA ASN A 213 -9.43 -20.65 1.68
C ASN A 213 -8.15 -21.48 1.82
N VAL A 214 -7.29 -21.53 0.80
CA VAL A 214 -6.01 -22.23 0.85
C VAL A 214 -5.12 -21.66 1.94
N VAL A 215 -4.90 -20.35 1.95
CA VAL A 215 -4.07 -19.70 2.97
C VAL A 215 -4.65 -19.90 4.37
N SER A 216 -5.97 -19.80 4.53
CA SER A 216 -6.64 -20.00 5.82
C SER A 216 -6.50 -21.46 6.31
N ALA A 217 -6.65 -22.42 5.40
CA ALA A 217 -6.50 -23.85 5.74
C ALA A 217 -5.04 -24.17 6.10
N ALA A 218 -4.08 -23.65 5.34
CA ALA A 218 -2.66 -23.83 5.61
C ALA A 218 -2.27 -23.26 6.99
N SER A 219 -2.69 -22.01 7.30
CA SER A 219 -2.45 -21.40 8.62
C SER A 219 -3.11 -22.17 9.78
N PHE A 220 -4.27 -22.79 9.55
CA PHE A 220 -4.92 -23.62 10.55
C PHE A 220 -4.14 -24.91 10.83
N ILE A 221 -3.63 -25.56 9.78
CA ILE A 221 -2.83 -26.80 9.89
C ILE A 221 -1.53 -26.50 10.65
N GLU A 222 -0.82 -25.43 10.30
CA GLU A 222 0.41 -25.02 10.97
C GLU A 222 0.21 -24.83 12.48
N LYS A 223 -0.80 -24.06 12.89
CA LYS A 223 -1.11 -23.84 14.32
C LYS A 223 -1.42 -25.11 15.07
N LYS A 224 -2.06 -26.09 14.42
CA LYS A 224 -2.29 -27.40 15.04
C LYS A 224 -1.00 -28.19 15.25
N LEU A 225 -0.11 -28.20 14.24
CA LEU A 225 1.16 -28.90 14.34
C LEU A 225 2.09 -28.30 15.41
N GLU A 226 2.02 -26.99 15.65
CA GLU A 226 2.76 -26.32 16.72
C GLU A 226 2.22 -26.65 18.12
N THR A 227 0.91 -26.86 18.26
CA THR A 227 0.28 -27.18 19.55
C THR A 227 0.42 -28.65 19.95
N GLU A 228 0.79 -29.54 19.03
CA GLU A 228 1.02 -30.96 19.25
C GLU A 228 2.50 -31.33 19.51
N LYS A 229 3.41 -30.35 19.39
CA LYS A 229 4.83 -30.45 19.76
C LYS A 229 5.08 -30.00 21.20
#